data_7d7e0ab335b3f0c738015b8427027e90
#
_entry.id   7d7e0ab335b3f0c738015b8427027e90
#
_cell.length_a   1.000
_cell.length_b   1.000
_cell.length_c   1.000
_cell.angle_alpha   90.00
_cell.angle_beta   90.00
_cell.angle_gamma   90.00
#
_symmetry.space_group_name_H-M   'P 1'
#
loop_
_entity.id
_entity.type
_entity.pdbx_description
1 polymer ?
#
loop_
_entity_poly.entity_id
_entity_poly.type
_entity_poly.pdbx_seq_one_letter_code
_entity_poly.pdbx_strand_id
1 'polypeptide(L)'
;MLVNTKAKIGVFSIALGAYLPQFPQLVPNFEAQYEDFKKTIPDTVDIVDGGMVTTKEQAMAAGDKFRAADVDLVFLQLLTYATSYNVLPAIRDLDVPVVCINVQKKLAPDYANTDIPIWLGDLYACGAVGEAVADLERAGKRHAVITGVVEGGDPEVAAQIEDWCKAAQVRRRFRQTNIAQIGRPY
;
A
#
# COMPACT_ATOMS: atom_id res chain seq x y z
N MET A 1 5.72 -17.96 27.83
CA MET A 1 6.23 -16.76 27.12
C MET A 1 5.23 -16.42 26.01
N LEU A 2 4.56 -15.29 26.10
CA LEU A 2 3.67 -14.86 25.00
C LEU A 2 4.56 -14.50 23.81
N VAL A 3 4.37 -15.18 22.70
CA VAL A 3 5.09 -14.86 21.45
C VAL A 3 4.61 -13.50 20.97
N ASN A 4 5.55 -12.59 20.71
CA ASN A 4 5.20 -11.30 20.10
C ASN A 4 4.71 -11.57 18.66
N THR A 5 3.42 -11.38 18.43
CA THR A 5 2.75 -11.71 17.18
C THR A 5 2.31 -10.46 16.42
N LYS A 6 3.11 -9.38 16.47
CA LYS A 6 2.84 -8.24 15.61
C LYS A 6 2.82 -8.68 14.14
N ALA A 7 1.76 -8.32 13.43
CA ALA A 7 1.70 -8.52 11.99
C ALA A 7 2.73 -7.60 11.30
N LYS A 8 3.26 -8.07 10.19
CA LYS A 8 4.18 -7.30 9.35
C LYS A 8 3.45 -6.85 8.10
N ILE A 9 3.44 -5.55 7.88
CA ILE A 9 2.76 -4.93 6.76
C ILE A 9 3.80 -4.43 5.78
N GLY A 10 3.81 -5.00 4.57
CA GLY A 10 4.59 -4.46 3.46
C GLY A 10 3.94 -3.15 3.01
N VAL A 11 4.72 -2.09 2.86
CA VAL A 11 4.24 -0.79 2.41
C VAL A 11 5.12 -0.30 1.28
N PHE A 12 4.53 0.04 0.14
CA PHE A 12 5.24 0.71 -0.95
C PHE A 12 4.30 1.65 -1.70
N SER A 13 4.87 2.64 -2.36
CA SER A 13 4.13 3.53 -3.23
C SER A 13 4.59 3.42 -4.66
N ILE A 14 3.74 3.79 -5.62
CA ILE A 14 4.08 3.82 -7.05
C ILE A 14 3.86 5.18 -7.65
N ALA A 15 4.77 5.55 -8.55
CA ALA A 15 4.68 6.72 -9.41
C ALA A 15 5.33 6.43 -10.76
N LEU A 16 4.89 7.14 -11.82
CA LEU A 16 5.50 7.00 -13.14
C LEU A 16 6.85 7.71 -13.19
N GLY A 17 7.93 6.94 -13.32
CA GLY A 17 9.29 7.48 -13.36
C GLY A 17 9.53 8.50 -14.48
N ALA A 18 8.79 8.41 -15.59
CA ALA A 18 8.89 9.35 -16.71
C ALA A 18 8.43 10.78 -16.37
N TYR A 19 7.61 10.96 -15.32
CA TYR A 19 7.19 12.30 -14.89
C TYR A 19 8.29 13.03 -14.10
N LEU A 20 9.12 12.31 -13.36
CA LEU A 20 10.04 12.90 -12.39
C LEU A 20 11.11 13.81 -13.02
N PRO A 21 11.75 13.46 -14.17
CA PRO A 21 12.66 14.37 -14.85
C PRO A 21 11.98 15.60 -15.45
N GLN A 22 10.70 15.48 -15.83
CA GLN A 22 9.94 16.59 -16.42
C GLN A 22 9.41 17.54 -15.33
N PHE A 23 9.10 17.02 -14.15
CA PHE A 23 8.51 17.75 -13.03
C PHE A 23 9.25 17.39 -11.72
N PRO A 24 10.50 17.88 -11.54
CA PRO A 24 11.34 17.49 -10.39
C PRO A 24 10.71 17.79 -9.01
N GLN A 25 9.81 18.78 -8.95
CA GLN A 25 9.08 19.15 -7.73
C GLN A 25 8.11 18.07 -7.25
N LEU A 26 7.78 17.07 -8.09
CA LEU A 26 6.95 15.94 -7.68
C LEU A 26 7.67 15.02 -6.68
N VAL A 27 8.99 14.89 -6.78
CA VAL A 27 9.75 13.97 -5.91
C VAL A 27 9.54 14.29 -4.43
N PRO A 28 9.86 15.50 -3.93
CA PRO A 28 9.65 15.82 -2.52
C PRO A 28 8.17 15.77 -2.12
N ASN A 29 7.24 16.10 -3.02
CA ASN A 29 5.82 15.99 -2.75
C ASN A 29 5.38 14.52 -2.54
N PHE A 30 5.83 13.61 -3.40
CA PHE A 30 5.52 12.19 -3.29
C PHE A 30 6.19 11.53 -2.08
N GLU A 31 7.43 11.89 -1.78
CA GLU A 31 8.12 11.43 -0.59
C GLU A 31 7.37 11.86 0.69
N ALA A 32 6.94 13.10 0.76
CA ALA A 32 6.14 13.60 1.88
C ALA A 32 4.80 12.86 2.01
N GLN A 33 4.07 12.63 0.92
CA GLN A 33 2.82 11.88 0.93
C GLN A 33 3.04 10.42 1.37
N TYR A 34 4.13 9.80 0.95
CA TYR A 34 4.47 8.44 1.37
C TYR A 34 4.79 8.36 2.87
N GLU A 35 5.58 9.29 3.39
CA GLU A 35 5.87 9.38 4.81
C GLU A 35 4.61 9.66 5.64
N ASP A 36 3.74 10.54 5.18
CA ASP A 36 2.48 10.83 5.86
C ASP A 36 1.54 9.63 5.84
N PHE A 37 1.48 8.88 4.74
CA PHE A 37 0.72 7.64 4.69
C PHE A 37 1.24 6.62 5.72
N LYS A 38 2.54 6.42 5.84
CA LYS A 38 3.10 5.49 6.83
C LYS A 38 2.72 5.85 8.27
N LYS A 39 2.54 7.14 8.57
CA LYS A 39 2.11 7.61 9.90
C LYS A 39 0.64 7.27 10.22
N THR A 40 -0.19 6.98 9.21
CA THR A 40 -1.57 6.54 9.43
C THR A 40 -1.69 5.08 9.85
N ILE A 41 -0.63 4.30 9.66
CA ILE A 41 -0.58 2.89 10.03
C ILE A 41 -0.33 2.78 11.53
N PRO A 42 -1.18 2.06 12.30
CA PRO A 42 -1.05 2.00 13.75
C PRO A 42 0.23 1.28 14.20
N ASP A 43 0.76 1.65 15.35
CA ASP A 43 1.96 1.06 15.97
C ASP A 43 1.77 -0.38 16.48
N THR A 44 0.54 -0.89 16.42
CA THR A 44 0.21 -2.28 16.73
C THR A 44 0.74 -3.29 15.70
N VAL A 45 1.23 -2.83 14.55
CA VAL A 45 1.85 -3.63 13.49
C VAL A 45 3.26 -3.13 13.19
N ASP A 46 4.07 -3.96 12.55
CA ASP A 46 5.41 -3.59 12.08
C ASP A 46 5.39 -3.28 10.59
N ILE A 47 5.92 -2.12 10.20
CA ILE A 47 6.03 -1.73 8.78
C ILE A 47 7.31 -2.33 8.19
N VAL A 48 7.18 -2.96 7.03
CA VAL A 48 8.28 -3.34 6.15
C VAL A 48 8.27 -2.38 4.97
N ASP A 49 9.19 -1.43 4.97
CA ASP A 49 9.24 -0.33 4.01
C ASP A 49 9.83 -0.78 2.67
N GLY A 50 9.01 -0.80 1.63
CA GLY A 50 9.37 -1.09 0.24
C GLY A 50 9.86 0.15 -0.52
N GLY A 51 9.56 1.35 -0.02
CA GLY A 51 9.92 2.63 -0.63
C GLY A 51 8.98 3.08 -1.75
N MET A 52 9.35 4.19 -2.37
CA MET A 52 8.70 4.70 -3.58
C MET A 52 9.26 3.97 -4.81
N VAL A 53 8.38 3.32 -5.56
CA VAL A 53 8.71 2.49 -6.72
C VAL A 53 8.37 3.24 -8.01
N THR A 54 9.39 3.49 -8.82
CA THR A 54 9.28 4.15 -10.12
C THR A 54 9.89 3.31 -11.25
N THR A 55 10.56 2.20 -10.89
CA THR A 55 11.16 1.26 -11.84
C THR A 55 10.86 -0.19 -11.45
N LYS A 56 11.02 -1.09 -12.42
CA LYS A 56 10.87 -2.54 -12.22
C LYS A 56 11.84 -3.09 -11.18
N GLU A 57 13.08 -2.61 -11.18
CA GLU A 57 14.13 -3.05 -10.26
C GLU A 57 13.78 -2.69 -8.81
N GLN A 58 13.23 -1.49 -8.59
CA GLN A 58 12.74 -1.08 -7.28
C GLN A 58 11.55 -1.95 -6.84
N ALA A 59 10.62 -2.28 -7.75
CA ALA A 59 9.52 -3.19 -7.46
C ALA A 59 10.02 -4.59 -7.03
N MET A 60 11.01 -5.13 -7.75
CA MET A 60 11.63 -6.41 -7.39
C MET A 60 12.29 -6.36 -6.01
N ALA A 61 13.05 -5.30 -5.72
CA ALA A 61 13.70 -5.11 -4.42
C ALA A 61 12.69 -4.98 -3.26
N ALA A 62 11.56 -4.30 -3.49
CA ALA A 62 10.46 -4.26 -2.52
C ALA A 62 9.87 -5.65 -2.28
N GLY A 63 9.62 -6.43 -3.33
CA GLY A 63 9.12 -7.79 -3.24
C GLY A 63 10.07 -8.73 -2.48
N ASP A 64 11.38 -8.60 -2.69
CA ASP A 64 12.38 -9.37 -1.97
C ASP A 64 12.37 -9.05 -0.46
N LYS A 65 12.26 -7.76 -0.10
CA LYS A 65 12.11 -7.35 1.30
C LYS A 65 10.85 -7.93 1.94
N PHE A 66 9.71 -7.87 1.24
CA PHE A 66 8.43 -8.35 1.75
C PHE A 66 8.45 -9.86 1.96
N ARG A 67 9.03 -10.61 1.02
CA ARG A 67 9.18 -12.06 1.12
C ARG A 67 10.11 -12.44 2.27
N ALA A 68 11.28 -11.81 2.36
CA ALA A 68 12.24 -12.07 3.44
C ALA A 68 11.67 -11.76 4.84
N ALA A 69 10.82 -10.75 4.93
CA ALA A 69 10.16 -10.38 6.18
C ALA A 69 8.96 -11.27 6.53
N ASP A 70 8.44 -12.09 5.59
CA ASP A 70 7.19 -12.86 5.74
C ASP A 70 6.02 -11.93 6.13
N VAL A 71 5.70 -10.97 5.25
CA VAL A 71 4.62 -10.00 5.50
C VAL A 71 3.24 -10.66 5.51
N ASP A 72 2.28 -10.06 6.21
CA ASP A 72 0.91 -10.57 6.35
C ASP A 72 -0.11 -9.85 5.46
N LEU A 73 0.24 -8.66 5.01
CA LEU A 73 -0.56 -7.76 4.18
C LEU A 73 0.39 -6.84 3.43
N VAL A 74 -0.03 -6.34 2.27
CA VAL A 74 0.67 -5.27 1.55
C VAL A 74 -0.27 -4.09 1.33
N PHE A 75 0.16 -2.88 1.71
CA PHE A 75 -0.43 -1.63 1.27
C PHE A 75 0.34 -1.10 0.06
N LEU A 76 -0.38 -0.88 -1.02
CA LEU A 76 0.10 -0.25 -2.26
C LEU A 76 -0.49 1.16 -2.34
N GLN A 77 0.30 2.18 -2.04
CA GLN A 77 -0.13 3.57 -2.20
C GLN A 77 0.04 4.02 -3.65
N LEU A 78 -1.02 4.57 -4.21
CA LEU A 78 -1.04 5.16 -5.54
C LEU A 78 -0.75 6.67 -5.41
N LEU A 79 0.38 7.13 -5.94
CA LEU A 79 0.75 8.57 -5.91
C LEU A 79 0.35 9.27 -7.20
N THR A 80 0.54 8.60 -8.34
CA THR A 80 0.09 9.02 -9.65
C THR A 80 -0.04 7.79 -10.55
N TYR A 81 -0.38 7.96 -11.82
CA TYR A 81 -0.35 6.85 -12.77
C TYR A 81 1.00 6.13 -12.73
N ALA A 82 0.97 4.83 -12.80
CA ALA A 82 2.13 3.98 -12.97
C ALA A 82 1.73 2.69 -13.68
N THR A 83 2.68 2.06 -14.36
CA THR A 83 2.45 0.85 -15.13
C THR A 83 2.57 -0.42 -14.27
N SER A 84 2.01 -1.53 -14.76
CA SER A 84 2.00 -2.83 -14.09
C SER A 84 3.36 -3.37 -13.67
N TYR A 85 4.44 -3.01 -14.38
CA TYR A 85 5.79 -3.43 -13.97
C TYR A 85 6.29 -2.77 -12.67
N ASN A 86 5.61 -1.72 -12.21
CA ASN A 86 5.88 -1.12 -10.90
C ASN A 86 5.13 -1.87 -9.77
N VAL A 87 4.11 -2.66 -10.10
CA VAL A 87 3.27 -3.36 -9.13
C VAL A 87 3.61 -4.84 -9.03
N LEU A 88 3.48 -5.56 -10.16
CA LEU A 88 3.53 -7.02 -10.18
C LEU A 88 4.82 -7.62 -9.60
N PRO A 89 6.03 -7.11 -9.89
CA PRO A 89 7.25 -7.70 -9.32
C PRO A 89 7.33 -7.60 -7.80
N ALA A 90 6.66 -6.59 -7.20
CA ALA A 90 6.67 -6.41 -5.76
C ALA A 90 5.75 -7.42 -5.03
N ILE A 91 4.70 -7.91 -5.70
CA ILE A 91 3.65 -8.69 -5.03
C ILE A 91 3.44 -10.10 -5.61
N ARG A 92 3.98 -10.39 -6.79
CA ARG A 92 3.68 -11.62 -7.54
C ARG A 92 3.89 -12.89 -6.72
N ASP A 93 4.99 -12.97 -6.01
CA ASP A 93 5.41 -14.17 -5.29
C ASP A 93 4.95 -14.19 -3.80
N LEU A 94 4.02 -13.31 -3.44
CA LEU A 94 3.44 -13.23 -2.10
C LEU A 94 2.04 -13.84 -2.08
N ASP A 95 1.73 -14.64 -1.06
CA ASP A 95 0.35 -15.12 -0.79
C ASP A 95 -0.29 -14.32 0.35
N VAL A 96 -0.43 -13.01 0.13
CA VAL A 96 -1.07 -12.09 1.08
C VAL A 96 -2.04 -11.16 0.34
N PRO A 97 -3.04 -10.59 1.02
CA PRO A 97 -3.87 -9.55 0.43
C PRO A 97 -3.04 -8.31 0.07
N VAL A 98 -3.45 -7.62 -0.99
CA VAL A 98 -2.92 -6.33 -1.41
C VAL A 98 -4.04 -5.30 -1.34
N VAL A 99 -3.85 -4.24 -0.58
CA VAL A 99 -4.81 -3.14 -0.48
C VAL A 99 -4.26 -1.92 -1.19
N CYS A 100 -4.92 -1.52 -2.26
CA CYS A 100 -4.59 -0.31 -3.01
C CYS A 100 -5.10 0.92 -2.25
N ILE A 101 -4.20 1.81 -1.90
CA ILE A 101 -4.50 3.08 -1.25
C ILE A 101 -4.66 4.14 -2.33
N ASN A 102 -5.88 4.34 -2.79
CA ASN A 102 -6.29 5.33 -3.78
C ASN A 102 -6.78 6.60 -3.06
N VAL A 103 -5.86 7.24 -2.36
CA VAL A 103 -6.15 8.43 -1.55
C VAL A 103 -5.41 9.60 -2.16
N GLN A 104 -6.16 10.58 -2.70
CA GLN A 104 -5.58 11.78 -3.28
C GLN A 104 -5.40 12.87 -2.22
N LYS A 105 -4.48 13.81 -2.50
CA LYS A 105 -4.12 14.84 -1.54
C LYS A 105 -5.22 15.88 -1.35
N LYS A 106 -5.88 16.32 -2.44
CA LYS A 106 -6.94 17.34 -2.42
C LYS A 106 -8.29 16.79 -2.82
N LEU A 107 -9.35 17.36 -2.22
CA LEU A 107 -10.73 16.97 -2.50
C LEU A 107 -11.16 17.34 -3.92
N ALA A 108 -10.79 18.54 -4.39
CA ALA A 108 -11.19 19.04 -5.69
C ALA A 108 -10.08 19.93 -6.31
N PRO A 109 -10.01 20.01 -7.64
CA PRO A 109 -9.09 20.95 -8.31
C PRO A 109 -9.56 22.40 -8.15
N ASP A 110 -8.62 23.30 -7.89
CA ASP A 110 -8.77 24.73 -8.13
C ASP A 110 -8.35 24.99 -9.57
N TYR A 111 -9.28 24.99 -10.50
CA TYR A 111 -9.00 25.12 -11.94
C TYR A 111 -8.22 26.37 -12.32
N ALA A 112 -8.33 27.47 -11.55
CA ALA A 112 -7.61 28.70 -11.80
C ALA A 112 -6.12 28.59 -11.43
N ASN A 113 -5.77 27.74 -10.45
CA ASN A 113 -4.44 27.64 -9.88
C ASN A 113 -3.83 26.22 -9.98
N THR A 114 -4.46 25.32 -10.74
CA THR A 114 -3.96 23.95 -10.93
C THR A 114 -3.20 23.86 -12.25
N ASP A 115 -1.89 23.76 -12.18
CA ASP A 115 -1.02 23.40 -13.31
C ASP A 115 -0.83 21.87 -13.40
N ILE A 116 -0.07 21.42 -14.40
CA ILE A 116 0.18 19.99 -14.59
C ILE A 116 0.88 19.35 -13.39
N PRO A 117 1.96 19.91 -12.81
CA PRO A 117 2.58 19.34 -11.62
C PRO A 117 1.65 19.23 -10.40
N ILE A 118 0.84 20.25 -10.16
CA ILE A 118 -0.14 20.23 -9.06
C ILE A 118 -1.19 19.16 -9.31
N TRP A 119 -1.69 19.06 -10.55
CA TRP A 119 -2.66 18.01 -10.88
C TRP A 119 -2.08 16.61 -10.71
N LEU A 120 -0.87 16.36 -11.23
CA LEU A 120 -0.21 15.06 -11.09
C LEU A 120 0.11 14.70 -9.63
N GLY A 121 0.52 15.69 -8.82
CA GLY A 121 0.95 15.47 -7.45
C GLY A 121 -0.17 15.41 -6.43
N ASP A 122 -1.25 16.15 -6.65
CA ASP A 122 -2.28 16.37 -5.64
C ASP A 122 -3.62 15.70 -5.97
N LEU A 123 -3.88 15.38 -7.25
CA LEU A 123 -5.21 14.98 -7.74
C LEU A 123 -5.21 13.70 -8.59
N TYR A 124 -4.05 13.12 -8.92
CA TYR A 124 -3.98 12.04 -9.90
C TYR A 124 -3.62 10.66 -9.33
N ALA A 125 -3.78 10.44 -8.05
CA ALA A 125 -3.63 9.11 -7.46
C ALA A 125 -4.53 8.06 -8.14
N CYS A 126 -5.77 8.43 -8.45
CA CYS A 126 -6.73 7.57 -9.15
C CYS A 126 -6.29 7.11 -10.56
N GLY A 127 -5.31 7.76 -11.18
CA GLY A 127 -4.82 7.40 -12.51
C GLY A 127 -4.22 5.98 -12.62
N ALA A 128 -3.75 5.42 -11.50
CA ALA A 128 -3.18 4.08 -11.46
C ALA A 128 -4.19 2.99 -11.05
N VAL A 129 -5.33 3.34 -10.44
CA VAL A 129 -6.18 2.36 -9.75
C VAL A 129 -6.75 1.30 -10.71
N GLY A 130 -7.19 1.70 -11.87
CA GLY A 130 -7.79 0.77 -12.84
C GLY A 130 -6.78 -0.26 -13.36
N GLU A 131 -5.56 0.15 -13.68
CA GLU A 131 -4.49 -0.76 -14.11
C GLU A 131 -4.01 -1.64 -12.96
N ALA A 132 -3.74 -1.07 -11.79
CA ALA A 132 -3.30 -1.83 -10.63
C ALA A 132 -4.30 -2.92 -10.22
N VAL A 133 -5.59 -2.61 -10.18
CA VAL A 133 -6.66 -3.58 -9.86
C VAL A 133 -6.74 -4.67 -10.94
N ALA A 134 -6.70 -4.31 -12.23
CA ALA A 134 -6.74 -5.28 -13.31
C ALA A 134 -5.53 -6.24 -13.27
N ASP A 135 -4.36 -5.74 -12.89
CA ASP A 135 -3.15 -6.56 -12.72
C ASP A 135 -3.27 -7.53 -11.54
N LEU A 136 -3.81 -7.07 -10.42
CA LEU A 136 -4.04 -7.90 -9.24
C LEU A 136 -5.06 -9.00 -9.55
N GLU A 137 -6.15 -8.67 -10.24
CA GLU A 137 -7.16 -9.64 -10.72
C GLU A 137 -6.53 -10.71 -11.62
N ARG A 138 -5.78 -10.31 -12.66
CA ARG A 138 -5.12 -11.23 -13.59
C ARG A 138 -4.07 -12.10 -12.92
N ALA A 139 -3.40 -11.57 -11.90
CA ALA A 139 -2.44 -12.31 -11.10
C ALA A 139 -3.08 -13.20 -10.02
N GLY A 140 -4.41 -13.24 -9.92
CA GLY A 140 -5.15 -14.02 -8.91
C GLY A 140 -4.91 -13.55 -7.48
N LYS A 141 -4.59 -12.25 -7.28
CA LYS A 141 -4.31 -11.70 -5.95
C LYS A 141 -5.58 -11.27 -5.25
N ARG A 142 -5.72 -11.65 -3.98
CA ARG A 142 -6.74 -11.06 -3.11
C ARG A 142 -6.43 -9.60 -2.93
N HIS A 143 -7.36 -8.74 -3.24
CA HIS A 143 -7.14 -7.30 -3.16
C HIS A 143 -8.39 -6.54 -2.70
N ALA A 144 -8.16 -5.30 -2.30
CA ALA A 144 -9.18 -4.30 -2.00
C ALA A 144 -8.66 -2.92 -2.39
N VAL A 145 -9.55 -1.94 -2.41
CA VAL A 145 -9.21 -0.54 -2.68
C VAL A 145 -9.80 0.31 -1.56
N ILE A 146 -8.98 1.17 -0.97
CA ILE A 146 -9.40 2.24 -0.08
C ILE A 146 -9.33 3.53 -0.87
N THR A 147 -10.46 4.23 -0.99
CA THR A 147 -10.55 5.49 -1.73
C THR A 147 -10.93 6.61 -0.78
N GLY A 148 -10.26 7.75 -0.91
CA GLY A 148 -10.53 8.91 -0.08
C GLY A 148 -9.64 10.11 -0.39
N VAL A 149 -9.57 11.04 0.55
CA VAL A 149 -8.81 12.29 0.42
C VAL A 149 -8.06 12.61 1.71
N VAL A 150 -6.86 13.19 1.58
CA VAL A 150 -6.05 13.59 2.74
C VAL A 150 -6.49 14.94 3.31
N GLU A 151 -6.87 15.87 2.43
CA GLU A 151 -7.24 17.23 2.81
C GLU A 151 -8.42 17.24 3.80
N GLY A 152 -8.22 17.86 4.96
CA GLY A 152 -9.23 17.92 6.04
C GLY A 152 -9.30 16.66 6.91
N GLY A 153 -8.51 15.63 6.60
CA GLY A 153 -8.58 14.31 7.22
C GLY A 153 -9.76 13.49 6.73
N ASP A 154 -9.57 12.18 6.60
CA ASP A 154 -10.61 11.25 6.20
C ASP A 154 -10.70 10.11 7.23
N PRO A 155 -11.66 10.20 8.17
CA PRO A 155 -11.80 9.20 9.23
C PRO A 155 -12.19 7.82 8.67
N GLU A 156 -12.85 7.76 7.52
CA GLU A 156 -13.22 6.50 6.86
C GLU A 156 -11.97 5.79 6.34
N VAL A 157 -11.05 6.51 5.70
CA VAL A 157 -9.76 5.98 5.25
C VAL A 157 -8.97 5.44 6.44
N ALA A 158 -8.88 6.22 7.53
CA ALA A 158 -8.16 5.82 8.73
C ALA A 158 -8.75 4.56 9.36
N ALA A 159 -10.08 4.47 9.47
CA ALA A 159 -10.78 3.30 10.01
C ALA A 159 -10.52 2.05 9.15
N GLN A 160 -10.59 2.16 7.82
CA GLN A 160 -10.33 1.04 6.92
C GLN A 160 -8.88 0.56 7.02
N ILE A 161 -7.89 1.46 7.10
CA ILE A 161 -6.47 1.10 7.30
C ILE A 161 -6.31 0.32 8.62
N GLU A 162 -6.91 0.81 9.71
CA GLU A 162 -6.88 0.14 11.01
C GLU A 162 -7.50 -1.26 10.96
N ASP A 163 -8.64 -1.42 10.30
CA ASP A 163 -9.33 -2.70 10.18
C ASP A 163 -8.52 -3.73 9.37
N TRP A 164 -7.85 -3.30 8.30
CA TRP A 164 -6.91 -4.16 7.56
C TRP A 164 -5.71 -4.57 8.42
N CYS A 165 -5.18 -3.66 9.23
CA CYS A 165 -4.12 -3.99 10.19
C CYS A 165 -4.58 -5.00 11.24
N LYS A 166 -5.80 -4.86 11.78
CA LYS A 166 -6.41 -5.85 12.68
C LYS A 166 -6.59 -7.21 12.01
N ALA A 167 -7.06 -7.24 10.75
CA ALA A 167 -7.19 -8.47 9.98
C ALA A 167 -5.83 -9.17 9.77
N ALA A 168 -4.77 -8.40 9.46
CA ALA A 168 -3.41 -8.92 9.36
C ALA A 168 -2.90 -9.50 10.69
N GLN A 169 -3.21 -8.84 11.83
CA GLN A 169 -2.90 -9.35 13.17
C GLN A 169 -3.59 -10.69 13.45
N VAL A 170 -4.87 -10.81 13.09
CA VAL A 170 -5.62 -12.07 13.23
C VAL A 170 -4.97 -13.17 12.39
N ARG A 171 -4.66 -12.90 11.11
CA ARG A 171 -3.97 -13.84 10.23
C ARG A 171 -2.65 -14.31 10.84
N ARG A 172 -1.82 -13.40 11.32
CA ARG A 172 -0.53 -13.71 11.94
C ARG A 172 -0.68 -14.61 13.14
N ARG A 173 -1.62 -14.32 14.02
CA ARG A 173 -1.90 -15.12 15.21
C ARG A 173 -2.39 -16.52 14.85
N PHE A 174 -3.30 -16.66 13.89
CA PHE A 174 -3.79 -17.96 13.43
C PHE A 174 -2.67 -18.84 12.86
N ARG A 175 -1.79 -18.28 12.05
CA ARG A 175 -0.62 -19.00 11.51
C ARG A 175 0.33 -19.52 12.58
N GLN A 176 0.36 -18.91 13.74
CA GLN A 176 1.23 -19.27 14.87
C GLN A 176 0.49 -20.02 15.98
N THR A 177 -0.80 -20.27 15.83
CA THR A 177 -1.62 -20.94 16.83
C THR A 177 -1.56 -22.45 16.61
N ASN A 178 -1.27 -23.19 17.68
CA ASN A 178 -1.43 -24.63 17.75
C ASN A 178 -2.67 -24.96 18.57
N ILE A 179 -3.59 -25.73 18.00
CA ILE A 179 -4.79 -26.19 18.69
C ILE A 179 -4.56 -27.67 19.10
N ALA A 180 -4.56 -27.94 20.40
CA ALA A 180 -4.48 -29.28 20.92
C ALA A 180 -5.84 -29.72 21.47
N GLN A 181 -6.30 -30.90 21.03
CA GLN A 181 -7.48 -31.54 21.60
C GLN A 181 -7.02 -32.61 22.56
N ILE A 182 -7.48 -32.55 23.83
CA ILE A 182 -7.21 -33.52 24.86
C ILE A 182 -8.49 -34.31 25.11
N GLY A 183 -8.44 -35.67 24.95
CA GLY A 183 -9.58 -36.53 25.08
C GLY A 183 -10.16 -37.01 23.74
N ARG A 184 -11.19 -37.85 23.80
CA ARG A 184 -11.90 -38.32 22.61
C ARG A 184 -12.97 -37.32 22.23
N PRO A 185 -13.18 -37.06 20.92
CA PRO A 185 -14.24 -36.14 20.51
C PRO A 185 -15.64 -36.66 20.80
N TYR A 186 -15.79 -38.00 20.98
CA TYR A 186 -17.01 -38.73 21.40
C TYR A 186 -16.67 -40.16 21.81
#